data_3ed1e0a97c053a2a2e1487195c07139b
#
_entry.id   3ed1e0a97c053a2a2e1487195c07139b
#
_cell.length_a   1.000
_cell.length_b   1.000
_cell.length_c   1.000
_cell.angle_alpha   90.00
_cell.angle_beta   90.00
_cell.angle_gamma   90.00
#
_symmetry.space_group_name_H-M   'P 1'
#
loop_
_entity.id
_entity.type
_entity.pdbx_description
1 polymer ?
#
loop_
_entity_poly.entity_id
_entity_poly.type
_entity_poly.pdbx_seq_one_letter_code
_entity_poly.pdbx_strand_id
1 'polypeptide(L)'
;MNINLLNINKWTSKPLNLNSICFPPNLSFNYDNTLNSINLDEKYCLNDKIHCMRKSAECHRQVRRFIQPLLKPGVKYLDICKKLEQKTVELMGRNDLKQGVGFYTSWSVNEVAAHDSAIPNDTRVLKYDDVLKLDFGTHVNGYITDCAFTVAFNPVYKPLLDSTKDATWNAIKMAGPDVR
;
A
#
# COMPACT_ATOMS: atom_id res chain seq x y z
N MET A 1 4.29 23.03 -16.14
CA MET A 1 3.05 22.24 -16.16
C MET A 1 2.69 21.93 -14.72
N ASN A 2 1.72 22.66 -14.14
CA ASN A 2 1.28 22.38 -12.78
C ASN A 2 0.42 21.11 -12.82
N ILE A 3 1.06 19.97 -12.58
CA ILE A 3 0.33 18.80 -12.17
C ILE A 3 -0.17 19.13 -10.78
N ASN A 4 -1.44 19.50 -10.66
CA ASN A 4 -2.18 19.45 -9.41
C ASN A 4 -2.25 17.98 -8.99
N LEU A 5 -1.10 17.46 -8.58
CA LEU A 5 -0.95 16.13 -8.01
C LEU A 5 -1.80 16.09 -6.74
N LEU A 6 -3.04 15.61 -6.97
CA LEU A 6 -3.79 14.95 -5.95
C LEU A 6 -4.00 15.80 -4.70
N ASN A 7 -5.10 16.47 -4.71
CA ASN A 7 -5.73 16.87 -3.46
C ASN A 7 -5.99 15.57 -2.64
N ILE A 8 -4.94 15.08 -1.99
CA ILE A 8 -4.90 13.83 -1.21
C ILE A 8 -5.93 13.88 -0.08
N ASN A 9 -6.38 15.08 0.29
CA ASN A 9 -7.46 15.31 1.24
C ASN A 9 -8.86 14.97 0.69
N LYS A 10 -9.00 14.74 -0.61
CA LYS A 10 -10.27 14.31 -1.24
C LYS A 10 -10.42 12.80 -1.37
N TRP A 11 -9.48 12.00 -0.91
CA TRP A 11 -9.71 10.58 -0.82
C TRP A 11 -10.78 10.33 0.23
N THR A 12 -11.96 10.00 -0.27
CA THR A 12 -13.15 9.79 0.55
C THR A 12 -12.83 8.88 1.73
N SER A 13 -13.30 9.24 2.92
CA SER A 13 -13.18 8.42 4.13
C SER A 13 -13.89 7.06 3.99
N LYS A 14 -14.72 6.89 2.97
CA LYS A 14 -15.48 5.67 2.69
C LYS A 14 -14.65 4.69 1.83
N PRO A 15 -14.72 3.38 2.11
CA PRO A 15 -14.15 2.36 1.24
C PRO A 15 -14.84 2.38 -0.13
N LEU A 16 -14.04 2.27 -1.19
CA LEU A 16 -14.56 2.12 -2.54
C LEU A 16 -14.85 0.65 -2.83
N ASN A 17 -15.88 0.39 -3.62
CA ASN A 17 -16.07 -0.94 -4.17
C ASN A 17 -14.94 -1.21 -5.18
N LEU A 18 -14.14 -2.25 -4.94
CA LEU A 18 -12.99 -2.59 -5.80
C LEU A 18 -13.41 -2.91 -7.25
N ASN A 19 -14.64 -3.38 -7.45
CA ASN A 19 -15.16 -3.67 -8.78
C ASN A 19 -15.65 -2.41 -9.53
N SER A 20 -15.86 -1.30 -8.82
CA SER A 20 -16.30 -0.02 -9.39
C SER A 20 -15.15 0.99 -9.59
N ILE A 21 -13.91 0.57 -9.34
CA ILE A 21 -12.75 1.42 -9.60
C ILE A 21 -12.56 1.52 -11.12
N CYS A 22 -13.09 2.59 -11.68
CA CYS A 22 -12.93 2.96 -13.08
C CYS A 22 -11.95 4.12 -13.21
N PHE A 23 -11.30 4.22 -14.35
CA PHE A 23 -10.61 5.43 -14.73
C PHE A 23 -11.58 6.61 -14.77
N PRO A 24 -11.21 7.80 -14.25
CA PRO A 24 -11.92 9.00 -14.62
C PRO A 24 -11.83 9.13 -16.15
N PRO A 25 -12.98 9.28 -16.84
CA PRO A 25 -13.01 9.28 -18.31
C PRO A 25 -12.20 10.42 -18.95
N ASN A 26 -11.69 11.35 -18.18
CA ASN A 26 -11.01 12.59 -18.63
C ASN A 26 -9.52 12.65 -18.31
N LEU A 27 -8.86 11.56 -17.90
CA LEU A 27 -7.40 11.49 -17.93
C LEU A 27 -6.94 11.15 -19.35
N SER A 28 -7.18 12.07 -20.29
CA SER A 28 -6.40 12.12 -21.52
C SER A 28 -5.00 12.59 -21.11
N PHE A 29 -4.05 11.70 -21.05
CA PHE A 29 -2.66 12.10 -21.13
C PHE A 29 -2.46 12.64 -22.54
N ASN A 30 -2.39 13.97 -22.68
CA ASN A 30 -1.87 14.58 -23.89
C ASN A 30 -0.38 14.24 -23.95
N TYR A 31 -0.07 13.06 -24.46
CA TYR A 31 1.27 12.78 -24.93
C TYR A 31 1.49 13.68 -26.14
N ASP A 32 2.50 14.52 -26.06
CA ASP A 32 2.98 15.34 -27.15
C ASP A 32 3.12 14.46 -28.42
N ASN A 33 2.78 14.99 -29.59
CA ASN A 33 2.73 14.27 -30.85
C ASN A 33 4.04 13.56 -31.29
N THR A 34 5.11 13.69 -30.53
CA THR A 34 6.36 12.95 -30.69
C THR A 34 6.29 11.46 -30.38
N LEU A 35 5.21 11.00 -29.74
CA LEU A 35 4.97 9.59 -29.39
C LEU A 35 3.98 8.88 -30.35
N ASN A 36 3.81 9.40 -31.56
CA ASN A 36 2.96 8.80 -32.60
C ASN A 36 3.41 7.40 -33.10
N SER A 37 4.49 6.86 -32.56
CA SER A 37 4.97 5.51 -32.84
C SER A 37 4.70 4.49 -31.72
N ILE A 38 4.09 4.90 -30.60
CA ILE A 38 3.68 3.92 -29.58
C ILE A 38 2.46 3.18 -30.13
N ASN A 39 2.65 1.89 -30.34
CA ASN A 39 1.64 0.98 -30.82
C ASN A 39 0.36 1.11 -29.97
N LEU A 40 -0.82 1.13 -30.58
CA LEU A 40 -2.10 1.20 -29.86
C LEU A 40 -2.21 0.11 -28.78
N ASP A 41 -1.59 -1.05 -28.99
CA ASP A 41 -1.54 -2.16 -28.06
C ASP A 41 -0.78 -1.78 -26.77
N GLU A 42 0.30 -0.98 -26.84
CA GLU A 42 1.03 -0.48 -25.67
C GLU A 42 0.20 0.53 -24.86
N LYS A 43 -0.58 1.37 -25.52
CA LYS A 43 -1.46 2.34 -24.86
C LYS A 43 -2.59 1.65 -24.09
N TYR A 44 -3.21 0.63 -24.67
CA TYR A 44 -4.22 -0.17 -23.97
C TYR A 44 -3.59 -0.95 -22.81
N CYS A 45 -2.42 -1.53 -23.02
CA CYS A 45 -1.66 -2.23 -21.97
C CYS A 45 -1.32 -1.32 -20.79
N LEU A 46 -0.97 -0.05 -21.01
CA LEU A 46 -0.68 0.91 -19.95
C LEU A 46 -1.94 1.25 -19.12
N ASN A 47 -3.08 1.44 -19.78
CA ASN A 47 -4.34 1.71 -19.08
C ASN A 47 -4.75 0.54 -18.17
N ASP A 48 -4.60 -0.69 -18.65
CA ASP A 48 -4.89 -1.89 -17.85
C ASP A 48 -3.95 -2.02 -16.65
N LYS A 49 -2.66 -1.73 -16.84
CA LYS A 49 -1.66 -1.70 -15.75
C LYS A 49 -2.05 -0.71 -14.66
N ILE A 50 -2.37 0.53 -15.03
CA ILE A 50 -2.75 1.56 -14.07
C ILE A 50 -4.06 1.19 -13.37
N HIS A 51 -5.03 0.60 -14.07
CA HIS A 51 -6.27 0.10 -13.47
C HIS A 51 -5.98 -0.99 -12.42
N CYS A 52 -5.15 -1.97 -12.76
CA CYS A 52 -4.73 -3.02 -11.84
C CYS A 52 -4.04 -2.45 -10.60
N MET A 53 -3.10 -1.52 -10.79
CA MET A 53 -2.39 -0.87 -9.68
C MET A 53 -3.34 -0.07 -8.77
N ARG A 54 -4.31 0.66 -9.33
CA ARG A 54 -5.30 1.41 -8.55
C ARG A 54 -6.22 0.51 -7.75
N LYS A 55 -6.69 -0.58 -8.35
CA LYS A 55 -7.49 -1.59 -7.66
C LYS A 55 -6.71 -2.23 -6.51
N SER A 56 -5.47 -2.61 -6.78
CA SER A 56 -4.56 -3.15 -5.77
C SER A 56 -4.33 -2.14 -4.63
N ALA A 57 -4.02 -0.88 -4.96
CA ALA A 57 -3.79 0.17 -3.98
C ALA A 57 -5.02 0.47 -3.11
N GLU A 58 -6.22 0.42 -3.67
CA GLU A 58 -7.44 0.61 -2.89
C GLU A 58 -7.69 -0.57 -1.93
N CYS A 59 -7.46 -1.80 -2.37
CA CYS A 59 -7.50 -2.96 -1.48
C CYS A 59 -6.49 -2.80 -0.33
N HIS A 60 -5.24 -2.48 -0.64
CA HIS A 60 -4.20 -2.22 0.35
C HIS A 60 -4.63 -1.15 1.36
N ARG A 61 -5.18 -0.03 0.89
CA ARG A 61 -5.69 1.05 1.74
C ARG A 61 -6.79 0.58 2.69
N GLN A 62 -7.73 -0.24 2.21
CA GLN A 62 -8.82 -0.78 3.04
C GLN A 62 -8.29 -1.76 4.08
N VAL A 63 -7.39 -2.66 3.70
CA VAL A 63 -6.74 -3.61 4.62
C VAL A 63 -5.96 -2.88 5.70
N ARG A 64 -5.18 -1.86 5.34
CA ARG A 64 -4.45 -1.03 6.31
C ARG A 64 -5.39 -0.38 7.32
N ARG A 65 -6.50 0.20 6.88
CA ARG A 65 -7.50 0.79 7.78
C ARG A 65 -8.17 -0.23 8.69
N PHE A 66 -8.37 -1.43 8.21
CA PHE A 66 -8.93 -2.52 9.00
C PHE A 66 -7.96 -2.99 10.08
N ILE A 67 -6.67 -3.13 9.75
CA ILE A 67 -5.70 -3.71 10.67
C ILE A 67 -5.20 -2.73 11.73
N GLN A 68 -5.07 -1.44 11.40
CA GLN A 68 -4.52 -0.42 12.30
C GLN A 68 -5.15 -0.40 13.71
N PRO A 69 -6.49 -0.41 13.88
CA PRO A 69 -7.10 -0.39 15.21
C PRO A 69 -6.93 -1.70 15.99
N LEU A 70 -6.52 -2.78 15.33
CA LEU A 70 -6.26 -4.07 15.96
C LEU A 70 -4.84 -4.17 16.53
N LEU A 71 -3.94 -3.28 16.11
CA LEU A 71 -2.57 -3.23 16.61
C LEU A 71 -2.55 -2.61 18.00
N LYS A 72 -2.34 -3.45 19.00
CA LYS A 72 -2.27 -3.08 20.44
C LYS A 72 -1.20 -3.91 21.12
N PRO A 73 -0.59 -3.41 22.22
CA PRO A 73 0.30 -4.23 23.03
C PRO A 73 -0.38 -5.55 23.44
N GLY A 74 0.34 -6.65 23.36
CA GLY A 74 -0.14 -8.00 23.67
C GLY A 74 -0.72 -8.78 22.48
N VAL A 75 -0.93 -8.19 21.30
CA VAL A 75 -1.37 -8.95 20.13
C VAL A 75 -0.25 -9.83 19.59
N LYS A 76 -0.61 -11.03 19.14
CA LYS A 76 0.35 -11.97 18.55
C LYS A 76 0.63 -11.60 17.09
N TYR A 77 1.88 -11.69 16.67
CA TYR A 77 2.32 -11.47 15.29
C TYR A 77 1.54 -12.31 14.31
N LEU A 78 1.49 -13.63 14.56
CA LEU A 78 0.83 -14.58 13.68
C LEU A 78 -0.65 -14.27 13.47
N ASP A 79 -1.36 -13.84 14.53
CA ASP A 79 -2.81 -13.55 14.46
C ASP A 79 -3.07 -12.30 13.61
N ILE A 80 -2.22 -11.30 13.70
CA ILE A 80 -2.35 -10.07 12.89
C ILE A 80 -2.03 -10.36 11.43
N CYS A 81 -0.94 -11.09 11.13
CA CYS A 81 -0.59 -11.48 9.77
C CYS A 81 -1.74 -12.27 9.11
N LYS A 82 -2.28 -13.27 9.80
CA LYS A 82 -3.43 -14.04 9.31
C LYS A 82 -4.65 -13.15 9.03
N LYS A 83 -5.03 -12.26 9.95
CA LYS A 83 -6.17 -11.36 9.76
C LYS A 83 -5.98 -10.42 8.59
N LEU A 84 -4.78 -9.91 8.40
CA LEU A 84 -4.42 -9.01 7.31
C LEU A 84 -4.56 -9.72 5.96
N GLU A 85 -3.96 -10.91 5.83
CA GLU A 85 -4.02 -11.71 4.61
C GLU A 85 -5.44 -12.19 4.32
N GLN A 86 -6.18 -12.66 5.33
CA GLN A 86 -7.59 -13.03 5.20
C GLN A 86 -8.44 -11.84 4.72
N LYS A 87 -8.21 -10.64 5.26
CA LYS A 87 -8.94 -9.44 4.83
C LYS A 87 -8.60 -9.07 3.39
N THR A 88 -7.35 -9.25 2.97
CA THR A 88 -6.93 -9.06 1.58
C THR A 88 -7.69 -10.01 0.65
N VAL A 89 -7.74 -11.31 1.00
CA VAL A 89 -8.45 -12.32 0.21
C VAL A 89 -9.96 -12.05 0.17
N GLU A 90 -10.55 -11.65 1.30
CA GLU A 90 -11.97 -11.27 1.37
C GLU A 90 -12.30 -10.12 0.40
N LEU A 91 -11.51 -9.05 0.40
CA LEU A 91 -11.74 -7.89 -0.45
C LEU A 91 -11.47 -8.19 -1.93
N MET A 92 -10.48 -8.99 -2.22
CA MET A 92 -10.13 -9.39 -3.59
C MET A 92 -11.05 -10.50 -4.14
N GLY A 93 -11.73 -11.25 -3.26
CA GLY A 93 -12.56 -12.40 -3.61
C GLY A 93 -11.76 -13.64 -4.03
N ARG A 94 -10.43 -13.57 -4.05
CA ARG A 94 -9.53 -14.67 -4.43
C ARG A 94 -8.09 -14.40 -3.99
N ASN A 95 -7.27 -15.45 -4.05
CA ASN A 95 -5.83 -15.36 -3.81
C ASN A 95 -5.09 -16.30 -4.79
N ASP A 96 -4.78 -15.79 -5.97
CA ASP A 96 -4.12 -16.51 -7.05
C ASP A 96 -3.29 -15.56 -7.92
N LEU A 97 -2.83 -16.01 -9.09
CA LEU A 97 -2.02 -15.20 -10.00
C LEU A 97 -2.76 -13.99 -10.59
N LYS A 98 -4.10 -13.95 -10.48
CA LYS A 98 -4.89 -12.81 -10.99
C LYS A 98 -5.03 -11.70 -9.98
N GLN A 99 -5.26 -12.03 -8.71
CA GLN A 99 -5.32 -11.03 -7.64
C GLN A 99 -5.25 -11.67 -6.26
N GLY A 100 -4.80 -10.92 -5.26
CA GLY A 100 -4.70 -11.38 -3.89
C GLY A 100 -3.54 -10.77 -3.11
N VAL A 101 -2.93 -11.57 -2.25
CA VAL A 101 -1.75 -11.20 -1.47
C VAL A 101 -0.54 -11.12 -2.40
N GLY A 102 0.15 -9.99 -2.40
CA GLY A 102 1.31 -9.75 -3.27
C GLY A 102 2.60 -10.38 -2.75
N PHE A 103 2.77 -10.39 -1.43
CA PHE A 103 3.86 -11.06 -0.72
C PHE A 103 3.46 -11.27 0.75
N TYR A 104 4.18 -12.15 1.46
CA TYR A 104 3.90 -12.45 2.87
C TYR A 104 4.07 -11.23 3.75
N THR A 105 3.14 -11.05 4.69
CA THR A 105 3.17 -9.94 5.63
C THR A 105 4.46 -9.96 6.46
N SER A 106 5.20 -8.85 6.42
CA SER A 106 6.38 -8.61 7.22
C SER A 106 6.02 -7.81 8.48
N TRP A 107 6.54 -8.26 9.60
CA TRP A 107 6.34 -7.68 10.93
C TRP A 107 7.69 -7.45 11.61
N SER A 108 8.32 -6.35 11.27
CA SER A 108 9.68 -6.05 11.73
C SER A 108 9.65 -5.06 12.89
N VAL A 109 10.26 -5.43 14.02
CA VAL A 109 10.27 -4.61 15.23
C VAL A 109 11.67 -4.13 15.58
N ASN A 110 11.72 -2.95 16.16
CA ASN A 110 12.92 -2.34 16.73
C ASN A 110 14.07 -2.29 15.72
N GLU A 111 15.19 -2.97 16.00
CA GLU A 111 16.40 -3.02 15.16
C GLU A 111 16.20 -3.76 13.83
N VAL A 112 15.19 -4.60 13.72
CA VAL A 112 14.90 -5.30 12.44
C VAL A 112 14.25 -4.32 11.47
N ALA A 113 14.93 -4.02 10.38
CA ALA A 113 14.46 -3.02 9.42
C ALA A 113 13.23 -3.50 8.64
N ALA A 114 13.29 -4.70 8.04
CA ALA A 114 12.26 -5.27 7.18
C ALA A 114 12.36 -6.80 7.10
N HIS A 115 11.38 -7.43 6.44
CA HIS A 115 11.35 -8.83 6.01
C HIS A 115 11.31 -9.88 7.13
N ASP A 116 10.93 -9.50 8.35
CA ASP A 116 10.66 -10.46 9.43
C ASP A 116 9.19 -10.92 9.33
N SER A 117 8.98 -12.11 8.79
CA SER A 117 7.64 -12.68 8.65
C SER A 117 7.35 -13.68 9.77
N ALA A 118 6.07 -13.77 10.16
CA ALA A 118 5.64 -14.75 11.16
C ALA A 118 5.80 -16.17 10.62
N ILE A 119 6.41 -17.04 11.42
CA ILE A 119 6.55 -18.46 11.13
C ILE A 119 5.41 -19.27 11.79
N PRO A 120 5.15 -20.51 11.36
CA PRO A 120 4.23 -21.38 12.04
C PRO A 120 4.60 -21.51 13.53
N ASN A 121 3.58 -21.39 14.42
CA ASN A 121 3.75 -21.39 15.87
C ASN A 121 4.52 -20.21 16.46
N ASP A 122 4.62 -19.11 15.75
CA ASP A 122 5.21 -17.88 16.27
C ASP A 122 4.44 -17.41 17.51
N THR A 123 5.14 -17.28 18.63
CA THR A 123 4.60 -16.87 19.93
C THR A 123 4.88 -15.40 20.26
N ARG A 124 5.60 -14.70 19.40
CA ARG A 124 5.96 -13.29 19.64
C ARG A 124 4.71 -12.42 19.74
N VAL A 125 4.76 -11.46 20.64
CA VAL A 125 3.70 -10.49 20.90
C VAL A 125 4.24 -9.07 20.81
N LEU A 126 3.41 -8.16 20.37
CA LEU A 126 3.73 -6.73 20.33
C LEU A 126 3.80 -6.16 21.75
N LYS A 127 4.88 -5.45 22.05
CA LYS A 127 5.09 -4.81 23.36
C LYS A 127 4.81 -3.30 23.27
N TYR A 128 4.61 -2.67 24.42
CA TYR A 128 4.34 -1.23 24.49
C TYR A 128 5.51 -0.37 23.94
N ASP A 129 6.74 -0.79 24.19
CA ASP A 129 7.95 -0.08 23.77
C ASP A 129 8.47 -0.51 22.39
N ASP A 130 7.74 -1.36 21.67
CA ASP A 130 8.12 -1.76 20.34
C ASP A 130 7.80 -0.68 19.30
N VAL A 131 8.72 -0.53 18.34
CA VAL A 131 8.52 0.21 17.11
C VAL A 131 8.30 -0.80 15.98
N LEU A 132 7.05 -1.01 15.61
CA LEU A 132 6.66 -1.97 14.61
C LEU A 132 6.65 -1.34 13.21
N LYS A 133 7.33 -1.95 12.24
CA LYS A 133 7.15 -1.72 10.81
C LYS A 133 6.34 -2.87 10.24
N LEU A 134 5.09 -2.59 9.89
CA LEU A 134 4.18 -3.56 9.25
C LEU A 134 4.17 -3.31 7.76
N ASP A 135 4.55 -4.32 7.01
CA ASP A 135 4.69 -4.26 5.57
C ASP A 135 3.95 -5.41 4.91
N PHE A 136 3.18 -5.12 3.88
CA PHE A 136 2.43 -6.11 3.12
C PHE A 136 2.10 -5.62 1.73
N GLY A 137 1.93 -6.56 0.83
CA GLY A 137 1.57 -6.27 -0.55
C GLY A 137 0.24 -6.89 -0.97
N THR A 138 -0.42 -6.20 -1.87
CA THR A 138 -1.56 -6.72 -2.62
C THR A 138 -1.24 -6.70 -4.10
N HIS A 139 -1.91 -7.50 -4.93
CA HIS A 139 -1.70 -7.45 -6.36
C HIS A 139 -2.97 -7.68 -7.16
N VAL A 140 -2.97 -7.16 -8.39
CA VAL A 140 -3.94 -7.48 -9.45
C VAL A 140 -3.16 -7.74 -10.73
N ASN A 141 -3.32 -8.93 -11.33
CA ASN A 141 -2.60 -9.39 -12.52
C ASN A 141 -1.06 -9.26 -12.40
N GLY A 142 -0.51 -9.49 -11.21
CA GLY A 142 0.92 -9.38 -10.94
C GLY A 142 1.43 -7.95 -10.68
N TYR A 143 0.58 -6.91 -10.82
CA TYR A 143 0.94 -5.55 -10.46
C TYR A 143 0.76 -5.36 -8.97
N ILE A 144 1.88 -5.34 -8.25
CA ILE A 144 1.93 -5.29 -6.80
C ILE A 144 1.83 -3.85 -6.31
N THR A 145 1.03 -3.64 -5.28
CA THR A 145 1.10 -2.44 -4.43
C THR A 145 1.82 -2.83 -3.15
N ASP A 146 2.96 -2.23 -2.94
CA ASP A 146 3.84 -2.42 -1.80
C ASP A 146 3.84 -1.15 -0.95
N CYS A 147 3.49 -1.29 0.33
CA CYS A 147 3.47 -0.15 1.23
C CYS A 147 3.55 -0.59 2.69
N ALA A 148 4.50 -0.03 3.41
CA ALA A 148 4.66 -0.21 4.84
C ALA A 148 4.17 0.97 5.65
N PHE A 149 3.93 0.76 6.94
CA PHE A 149 3.70 1.81 7.91
C PHE A 149 4.27 1.44 9.28
N THR A 150 4.59 2.45 10.08
CA THR A 150 5.17 2.27 11.40
C THR A 150 4.16 2.57 12.50
N VAL A 151 4.16 1.74 13.55
CA VAL A 151 3.34 1.90 14.76
C VAL A 151 4.24 1.85 16.00
N ALA A 152 4.03 2.79 16.91
CA ALA A 152 4.61 2.76 18.25
C ALA A 152 3.57 3.30 19.24
N PHE A 153 3.60 2.82 20.47
CA PHE A 153 2.65 3.22 21.53
C PHE A 153 3.28 4.17 22.54
N ASN A 154 4.59 4.02 22.79
CA ASN A 154 5.31 4.94 23.65
C ASN A 154 5.52 6.29 22.94
N PRO A 155 5.02 7.40 23.51
CA PRO A 155 5.11 8.72 22.90
C PRO A 155 6.54 9.22 22.69
N VAL A 156 7.53 8.63 23.32
CA VAL A 156 8.96 8.97 23.10
C VAL A 156 9.37 8.80 21.62
N TYR A 157 8.73 7.88 20.90
CA TYR A 157 9.01 7.62 19.47
C TYR A 157 8.28 8.54 18.50
N LYS A 158 7.34 9.36 19.01
CA LYS A 158 6.53 10.23 18.13
C LYS A 158 7.38 11.16 17.24
N PRO A 159 8.42 11.85 17.73
CA PRO A 159 9.24 12.69 16.85
C PRO A 159 9.94 11.91 15.73
N LEU A 160 10.38 10.68 16.00
CA LEU A 160 10.99 9.81 15.00
C LEU A 160 9.97 9.41 13.91
N LEU A 161 8.75 9.01 14.31
CA LEU A 161 7.70 8.64 13.38
C LEU A 161 7.26 9.84 12.52
N ASP A 162 7.09 11.01 13.12
CA ASP A 162 6.72 12.23 12.41
C ASP A 162 7.80 12.61 11.38
N SER A 163 9.07 12.56 11.77
CA SER A 163 10.22 12.85 10.89
C SER A 163 10.26 11.93 9.66
N THR A 164 10.11 10.61 9.84
CA THR A 164 10.11 9.66 8.74
C THR A 164 8.89 9.82 7.83
N LYS A 165 7.73 10.13 8.41
CA LYS A 165 6.52 10.44 7.66
C LYS A 165 6.68 11.70 6.81
N ASP A 166 7.22 12.76 7.38
CA ASP A 166 7.45 14.01 6.67
C ASP A 166 8.49 13.84 5.55
N ALA A 167 9.56 13.07 5.79
CA ALA A 167 10.52 12.72 4.75
C ALA A 167 9.87 12.01 3.57
N THR A 168 9.03 11.00 3.83
CA THR A 168 8.29 10.27 2.80
C THR A 168 7.35 11.19 2.01
N TRP A 169 6.59 12.04 2.69
CA TRP A 169 5.68 12.97 2.03
C TRP A 169 6.40 14.03 1.21
N ASN A 170 7.54 14.53 1.68
CA ASN A 170 8.36 15.48 0.92
C ASN A 170 8.95 14.81 -0.33
N ALA A 171 9.43 13.56 -0.23
CA ALA A 171 9.89 12.82 -1.39
C ALA A 171 8.79 12.63 -2.44
N ILE A 172 7.57 12.22 -2.00
CA ILE A 172 6.42 12.06 -2.90
C ILE A 172 6.07 13.38 -3.60
N LYS A 173 6.06 14.51 -2.88
CA LYS A 173 5.76 15.83 -3.44
C LYS A 173 6.80 16.30 -4.46
N MET A 174 8.05 15.92 -4.25
CA MET A 174 9.17 16.30 -5.11
C MET A 174 9.35 15.36 -6.30
N ALA A 175 8.75 14.16 -6.26
CA ALA A 175 8.88 13.19 -7.33
C ALA A 175 8.28 13.72 -8.65
N GLY A 176 9.03 13.60 -9.73
CA GLY A 176 8.62 14.03 -11.07
C GLY A 176 9.63 13.63 -12.14
N PRO A 177 9.29 13.79 -13.42
CA PRO A 177 10.24 13.57 -14.50
C PRO A 177 11.49 14.43 -14.32
N ASP A 178 12.68 13.83 -14.50
CA ASP A 178 14.00 14.50 -14.43
C ASP A 178 14.35 15.15 -13.08
N VAL A 179 13.60 14.89 -12.03
CA VAL A 179 13.94 15.32 -10.67
C VAL A 179 14.98 14.37 -10.07
N ARG A 180 16.07 14.95 -9.57
CA ARG A 180 17.15 14.24 -8.88
C ARG A 180 16.86 14.07 -7.41
#